data_985abe000c221f9c36b73b915b07b5a6
#
_entry.id   985abe000c221f9c36b73b915b07b5a6
#
_cell.length_a   1.000
_cell.length_b   1.000
_cell.length_c   1.000
_cell.angle_alpha   90.00
_cell.angle_beta   90.00
_cell.angle_gamma   90.00
#
_symmetry.space_group_name_H-M   'P 1'
#
loop_
_entity.id
_entity.type
_entity.pdbx_description
1 polymer ?
#
loop_
_entity_poly.entity_id
_entity_poly.type
_entity_poly.pdbx_seq_one_letter_code
_entity_poly.pdbx_strand_id
1 'polypeptide(L)'
;MKASPGARSWIAAGVRHELLTRALPALRHDMAAPISVIRMGLLMLKRQVAAPGIDPEACNQRVDLIDNQIGELIVAIRSLRHWELATADEGITRSALVAECVALMRAAFGMQGIELEVDAALAPTEGETTWPQGAALRYLLLGAMGHLHDSIERIGAIAFAPEGADGLRLTASPRAELASQDPATDLHRAPRALAIDTVALQSLADDLGYAVTREGDVLRLLLGAA
;
A
#
# COMPACT_ATOMS: atom_id res chain seq x y z
N MET A 1 -13.25 -22.66 -19.14
CA MET A 1 -12.58 -22.05 -20.32
C MET A 1 -11.34 -21.32 -19.82
N LYS A 2 -10.13 -21.63 -20.32
CA LYS A 2 -8.94 -20.82 -20.01
C LYS A 2 -8.97 -19.55 -20.86
N ALA A 3 -8.78 -18.39 -20.27
CA ALA A 3 -8.69 -17.13 -21.00
C ALA A 3 -7.52 -17.15 -21.99
N SER A 4 -7.66 -16.50 -23.15
CA SER A 4 -6.57 -16.35 -24.11
C SER A 4 -5.42 -15.53 -23.53
N PRO A 5 -4.18 -15.64 -24.03
CA PRO A 5 -3.05 -14.82 -23.52
C PRO A 5 -3.36 -13.32 -23.51
N GLY A 6 -3.92 -12.79 -24.59
CA GLY A 6 -4.31 -11.39 -24.67
C GLY A 6 -5.39 -10.99 -23.66
N ALA A 7 -6.37 -11.87 -23.39
CA ALA A 7 -7.38 -11.61 -22.36
C ALA A 7 -6.78 -11.57 -20.96
N ARG A 8 -5.76 -12.38 -20.68
CA ARG A 8 -5.05 -12.35 -19.37
C ARG A 8 -4.29 -11.05 -19.15
N SER A 9 -3.60 -10.54 -20.16
CA SER A 9 -2.93 -9.24 -20.07
C SER A 9 -3.91 -8.08 -19.83
N TRP A 10 -5.10 -8.12 -20.46
CA TRP A 10 -6.14 -7.14 -20.16
C TRP A 10 -6.70 -7.27 -18.75
N ILE A 11 -6.88 -8.48 -18.23
CA ILE A 11 -7.27 -8.70 -16.84
C ILE A 11 -6.20 -8.14 -15.89
N ALA A 12 -4.92 -8.45 -16.13
CA ALA A 12 -3.81 -7.94 -15.33
C ALA A 12 -3.74 -6.40 -15.35
N ALA A 13 -3.93 -5.77 -16.51
CA ALA A 13 -3.99 -4.32 -16.63
C ALA A 13 -5.18 -3.75 -15.83
N GLY A 14 -6.35 -4.38 -15.88
CA GLY A 14 -7.52 -4.01 -15.09
C GLY A 14 -7.27 -4.12 -13.59
N VAL A 15 -6.61 -5.18 -13.13
CA VAL A 15 -6.22 -5.35 -11.72
C VAL A 15 -5.27 -4.25 -11.28
N ARG A 16 -4.23 -3.93 -12.07
CA ARG A 16 -3.32 -2.82 -11.76
C ARG A 16 -4.05 -1.49 -11.64
N HIS A 17 -4.96 -1.21 -12.56
CA HIS A 17 -5.79 0.00 -12.50
C HIS A 17 -6.66 0.05 -11.24
N GLU A 18 -7.30 -1.06 -10.88
CA GLU A 18 -8.11 -1.16 -9.67
C GLU A 18 -7.26 -0.95 -8.41
N LEU A 19 -6.07 -1.56 -8.33
CA LEU A 19 -5.15 -1.39 -7.21
C LEU A 19 -4.70 0.06 -7.06
N LEU A 20 -4.34 0.71 -8.17
CA LEU A 20 -4.00 2.14 -8.16
C LEU A 20 -5.20 2.98 -7.69
N THR A 21 -6.41 2.68 -8.16
CA THR A 21 -7.64 3.38 -7.74
C THR A 21 -7.89 3.24 -6.24
N ARG A 22 -7.64 2.06 -5.66
CA ARG A 22 -7.74 1.83 -4.21
C ARG A 22 -6.68 2.58 -3.40
N ALA A 23 -5.49 2.76 -3.97
CA ALA A 23 -4.37 3.46 -3.34
C ALA A 23 -4.48 5.00 -3.43
N LEU A 24 -5.18 5.53 -4.44
CA LEU A 24 -5.28 6.96 -4.71
C LEU A 24 -5.72 7.82 -3.51
N PRO A 25 -6.66 7.41 -2.64
CA PRO A 25 -7.03 8.20 -1.46
C PRO A 25 -5.85 8.42 -0.51
N ALA A 26 -5.04 7.38 -0.24
CA ALA A 26 -3.85 7.47 0.60
C ALA A 26 -2.79 8.36 -0.05
N LEU A 27 -2.47 8.12 -1.33
CA LEU A 27 -1.50 8.92 -2.08
C LEU A 27 -1.87 10.41 -2.12
N ARG A 28 -3.15 10.73 -2.30
CA ARG A 28 -3.62 12.12 -2.25
C ARG A 28 -3.49 12.72 -0.86
N HIS A 29 -3.78 11.95 0.18
CA HIS A 29 -3.62 12.41 1.56
C HIS A 29 -2.16 12.75 1.85
N ASP A 30 -1.23 11.89 1.47
CA ASP A 30 0.20 12.06 1.71
C ASP A 30 0.79 13.27 0.98
N MET A 31 0.23 13.62 -0.19
CA MET A 31 0.61 14.86 -0.90
C MET A 31 -0.11 16.10 -0.35
N ALA A 32 -1.35 15.98 0.11
CA ALA A 32 -2.14 17.13 0.56
C ALA A 32 -1.77 17.60 1.97
N ALA A 33 -1.33 16.70 2.84
CA ALA A 33 -0.97 17.02 4.22
C ALA A 33 0.20 18.02 4.30
N PRO A 34 1.37 17.78 3.65
CA PRO A 34 2.47 18.74 3.63
C PRO A 34 2.06 20.10 3.05
N ILE A 35 1.27 20.13 1.97
CA ILE A 35 0.79 21.38 1.36
C ILE A 35 -0.01 22.22 2.37
N SER A 36 -0.85 21.59 3.17
CA SER A 36 -1.65 22.28 4.19
C SER A 36 -0.77 22.89 5.28
N VAL A 37 0.26 22.17 5.73
CA VAL A 37 1.23 22.65 6.73
C VAL A 37 2.07 23.80 6.16
N ILE A 38 2.56 23.68 4.93
CA ILE A 38 3.29 24.75 4.22
C ILE A 38 2.44 26.02 4.16
N ARG A 39 1.18 25.90 3.74
CA ARG A 39 0.26 27.05 3.64
C ARG A 39 0.04 27.73 5.00
N MET A 40 -0.16 26.95 6.06
CA MET A 40 -0.30 27.47 7.41
C MET A 40 0.99 28.13 7.88
N GLY A 41 2.15 27.51 7.65
CA GLY A 41 3.47 28.07 7.98
C GLY A 41 3.70 29.43 7.31
N LEU A 42 3.38 29.55 6.01
CA LEU A 42 3.47 30.83 5.29
C LEU A 42 2.54 31.90 5.84
N LEU A 43 1.31 31.54 6.24
CA LEU A 43 0.39 32.51 6.87
C LEU A 43 0.92 33.03 8.20
N MET A 44 1.49 32.13 9.01
CA MET A 44 2.11 32.51 10.30
C MET A 44 3.36 33.37 10.09
N LEU A 45 4.21 33.00 9.14
CA LEU A 45 5.40 33.80 8.79
C LEU A 45 5.03 35.21 8.32
N LYS A 46 4.01 35.33 7.45
CA LYS A 46 3.50 36.65 7.02
C LYS A 46 3.03 37.52 8.19
N ARG A 47 2.35 36.92 9.18
CA ARG A 47 1.90 37.64 10.39
C ARG A 47 3.08 38.07 11.25
N GLN A 48 4.09 37.21 11.44
CA GLN A 48 5.29 37.52 12.20
C GLN A 48 6.10 38.68 11.58
N VAL A 49 6.28 38.66 10.27
CA VAL A 49 7.00 39.72 9.52
C VAL A 49 6.23 41.03 9.54
N ALA A 50 4.90 41.02 9.59
CA ALA A 50 4.07 42.22 9.66
C ALA A 50 3.90 42.80 11.09
N ALA A 51 4.35 42.09 12.12
CA ALA A 51 4.23 42.54 13.51
C ALA A 51 5.27 43.61 13.85
N PRO A 52 4.97 44.55 14.74
CA PRO A 52 5.96 45.48 15.27
C PRO A 52 6.97 44.69 16.15
N GLY A 53 8.19 44.57 15.66
CA GLY A 53 9.25 43.79 16.30
C GLY A 53 9.28 42.36 15.73
N ILE A 54 10.11 42.17 14.72
CA ILE A 54 10.34 40.86 14.09
C ILE A 54 11.23 40.04 15.04
N ASP A 55 10.80 38.82 15.35
CA ASP A 55 11.62 37.80 16.00
C ASP A 55 12.29 36.93 14.91
N PRO A 56 13.59 37.09 14.65
CA PRO A 56 14.29 36.35 13.61
C PRO A 56 14.33 34.85 13.87
N GLU A 57 14.42 34.42 15.13
CA GLU A 57 14.49 32.99 15.50
C GLU A 57 13.16 32.30 15.24
N ALA A 58 12.05 32.90 15.64
CA ALA A 58 10.72 32.40 15.34
C ALA A 58 10.44 32.37 13.82
N CYS A 59 10.95 33.31 13.07
CA CYS A 59 10.87 33.31 11.61
C CYS A 59 11.66 32.14 10.99
N ASN A 60 12.89 31.92 11.43
CA ASN A 60 13.74 30.82 10.96
C ASN A 60 13.11 29.45 11.26
N GLN A 61 12.63 29.22 12.48
CA GLN A 61 11.92 27.99 12.84
C GLN A 61 10.72 27.72 11.91
N ARG A 62 10.05 28.77 11.46
CA ARG A 62 8.93 28.64 10.53
C ARG A 62 9.37 28.32 9.11
N VAL A 63 10.49 28.89 8.67
CA VAL A 63 11.13 28.57 7.38
C VAL A 63 11.58 27.10 7.39
N ASP A 64 12.25 26.64 8.44
CA ASP A 64 12.71 25.25 8.57
C ASP A 64 11.54 24.27 8.53
N LEU A 65 10.42 24.59 9.21
CA LEU A 65 9.21 23.79 9.14
C LEU A 65 8.67 23.68 7.71
N ILE A 66 8.65 24.79 6.97
CA ILE A 66 8.18 24.81 5.58
C ILE A 66 9.11 23.98 4.70
N ASP A 67 10.42 24.13 4.85
CA ASP A 67 11.42 23.40 4.07
C ASP A 67 11.33 21.88 4.31
N ASN A 68 11.19 21.47 5.58
CA ASN A 68 10.95 20.07 5.92
C ASN A 68 9.69 19.51 5.23
N GLN A 69 8.60 20.28 5.20
CA GLN A 69 7.36 19.85 4.55
C GLN A 69 7.48 19.80 3.02
N ILE A 70 8.30 20.66 2.42
CA ILE A 70 8.65 20.56 0.99
C ILE A 70 9.42 19.26 0.74
N GLY A 71 10.35 18.89 1.62
CA GLY A 71 11.05 17.61 1.58
C GLY A 71 10.09 16.41 1.59
N GLU A 72 9.12 16.39 2.52
CA GLU A 72 8.08 15.36 2.59
C GLU A 72 7.25 15.27 1.30
N LEU A 73 6.87 16.42 0.75
CA LEU A 73 6.12 16.47 -0.51
C LEU A 73 6.93 15.91 -1.68
N ILE A 74 8.23 16.20 -1.75
CA ILE A 74 9.13 15.66 -2.78
C ILE A 74 9.21 14.14 -2.66
N VAL A 75 9.30 13.59 -1.44
CA VAL A 75 9.29 12.14 -1.19
C VAL A 75 7.97 11.53 -1.67
N ALA A 76 6.83 12.14 -1.31
CA ALA A 76 5.51 11.68 -1.74
C ALA A 76 5.34 11.70 -3.27
N ILE A 77 5.84 12.73 -3.96
CA ILE A 77 5.82 12.80 -5.43
C ILE A 77 6.71 11.72 -6.04
N ARG A 78 7.90 11.51 -5.48
CA ARG A 78 8.83 10.46 -5.97
C ARG A 78 8.24 9.06 -5.81
N SER A 79 7.47 8.81 -4.77
CA SER A 79 6.82 7.52 -4.55
C SER A 79 5.82 7.15 -5.67
N LEU A 80 5.30 8.13 -6.43
CA LEU A 80 4.45 7.84 -7.59
C LEU A 80 5.17 7.02 -8.67
N ARG A 81 6.50 7.14 -8.79
CA ARG A 81 7.30 6.33 -9.72
C ARG A 81 7.26 4.85 -9.41
N HIS A 82 7.00 4.49 -8.15
CA HIS A 82 6.87 3.08 -7.73
C HIS A 82 5.67 2.35 -8.38
N TRP A 83 4.77 3.11 -9.03
CA TRP A 83 3.62 2.57 -9.78
C TRP A 83 3.92 2.39 -11.27
N GLU A 84 5.08 2.81 -11.75
CA GLU A 84 5.48 2.74 -13.16
C GLU A 84 6.30 1.48 -13.40
N LEU A 85 5.70 0.45 -14.04
CA LEU A 85 6.41 -0.81 -14.38
C LEU A 85 7.52 -0.63 -15.41
N ALA A 86 7.45 0.43 -16.21
CA ALA A 86 8.42 0.69 -17.30
C ALA A 86 9.70 1.39 -16.81
N THR A 87 9.72 1.92 -15.59
CA THR A 87 10.92 2.54 -15.03
C THR A 87 11.86 1.47 -14.49
N ALA A 88 13.15 1.58 -14.82
CA ALA A 88 14.17 0.82 -14.13
C ALA A 88 14.13 1.21 -12.65
N ASP A 89 13.81 0.28 -11.77
CA ASP A 89 13.83 0.50 -10.34
C ASP A 89 15.04 -0.20 -9.70
N GLU A 90 15.50 0.36 -8.60
CA GLU A 90 16.68 -0.11 -7.87
C GLU A 90 16.40 -1.44 -7.13
N GLY A 91 15.21 -1.99 -7.29
CA GLY A 91 14.73 -3.14 -6.54
C GLY A 91 14.21 -2.75 -5.16
N ILE A 92 13.78 -3.78 -4.41
CA ILE A 92 13.19 -3.60 -3.08
C ILE A 92 13.57 -4.76 -2.17
N THR A 93 13.80 -4.49 -0.89
CA THR A 93 13.94 -5.53 0.13
C THR A 93 12.56 -6.05 0.55
N ARG A 94 12.50 -7.25 1.12
CA ARG A 94 11.24 -7.84 1.60
C ARG A 94 10.62 -6.99 2.71
N SER A 95 11.45 -6.50 3.64
CA SER A 95 10.99 -5.63 4.72
C SER A 95 10.40 -4.32 4.20
N ALA A 96 11.09 -3.66 3.26
CA ALA A 96 10.62 -2.41 2.66
C ALA A 96 9.32 -2.63 1.84
N LEU A 97 9.24 -3.71 1.05
CA LEU A 97 8.06 -4.08 0.30
C LEU A 97 6.81 -4.20 1.19
N VAL A 98 6.94 -4.95 2.30
CA VAL A 98 5.84 -5.13 3.24
C VAL A 98 5.50 -3.82 3.94
N ALA A 99 6.49 -3.09 4.43
CA ALA A 99 6.28 -1.82 5.12
C ALA A 99 5.55 -0.79 4.25
N GLU A 100 5.97 -0.62 2.99
CA GLU A 100 5.35 0.31 2.04
C GLU A 100 3.90 -0.08 1.70
N CYS A 101 3.65 -1.35 1.36
CA CYS A 101 2.31 -1.81 1.00
C CYS A 101 1.33 -1.77 2.19
N VAL A 102 1.81 -2.15 3.39
CA VAL A 102 1.02 -2.06 4.62
C VAL A 102 0.70 -0.61 4.98
N ALA A 103 1.69 0.29 4.93
CA ALA A 103 1.48 1.71 5.20
C ALA A 103 0.42 2.31 4.26
N LEU A 104 0.52 2.01 2.96
CA LEU A 104 -0.41 2.49 1.93
C LEU A 104 -1.86 2.04 2.18
N MET A 105 -2.06 0.79 2.61
CA MET A 105 -3.39 0.19 2.73
C MET A 105 -3.97 0.26 4.15
N ARG A 106 -3.16 0.58 5.15
CA ARG A 106 -3.56 0.55 6.57
C ARG A 106 -4.84 1.34 6.87
N ALA A 107 -4.94 2.57 6.36
CA ALA A 107 -6.11 3.41 6.60
C ALA A 107 -7.37 2.82 5.94
N ALA A 108 -7.27 2.32 4.71
CA ALA A 108 -8.39 1.75 3.97
C ALA A 108 -8.90 0.45 4.60
N PHE A 109 -8.00 -0.42 5.06
CA PHE A 109 -8.36 -1.66 5.75
C PHE A 109 -8.87 -1.38 7.17
N GLY A 110 -8.25 -0.45 7.90
CA GLY A 110 -8.66 -0.07 9.25
C GLY A 110 -10.08 0.49 9.31
N MET A 111 -10.49 1.31 8.32
CA MET A 111 -11.88 1.79 8.21
C MET A 111 -12.90 0.65 8.02
N GLN A 112 -12.46 -0.51 7.54
CA GLN A 112 -13.28 -1.72 7.39
C GLN A 112 -13.12 -2.68 8.57
N GLY A 113 -12.36 -2.29 9.61
CA GLY A 113 -12.07 -3.08 10.78
C GLY A 113 -11.20 -4.31 10.49
N ILE A 114 -10.30 -4.20 9.50
CA ILE A 114 -9.31 -5.21 9.16
C ILE A 114 -7.96 -4.77 9.67
N GLU A 115 -7.31 -5.60 10.48
CA GLU A 115 -5.98 -5.35 11.01
C GLU A 115 -4.90 -5.90 10.05
N LEU A 116 -3.78 -5.18 9.93
CA LEU A 116 -2.61 -5.60 9.17
C LEU A 116 -1.48 -5.89 10.15
N GLU A 117 -1.19 -7.17 10.36
CA GLU A 117 -0.23 -7.68 11.32
C GLU A 117 1.07 -8.06 10.59
N VAL A 118 2.20 -7.48 10.99
CA VAL A 118 3.51 -7.76 10.40
C VAL A 118 4.37 -8.50 11.40
N ASP A 119 4.84 -9.69 11.03
CA ASP A 119 5.75 -10.50 11.84
C ASP A 119 7.05 -9.73 12.10
N ALA A 120 7.56 -9.80 13.32
CA ALA A 120 8.82 -9.16 13.71
C ALA A 120 10.02 -9.64 12.87
N ALA A 121 9.97 -10.85 12.33
CA ALA A 121 11.00 -11.37 11.41
C ALA A 121 11.04 -10.65 10.04
N LEU A 122 10.06 -9.79 9.75
CA LEU A 122 10.05 -8.89 8.58
C LEU A 122 10.60 -7.50 8.91
N ALA A 123 11.15 -7.28 10.11
CA ALA A 123 11.83 -6.05 10.42
C ALA A 123 13.09 -5.86 9.54
N PRO A 124 13.44 -4.62 9.15
CA PRO A 124 14.64 -4.36 8.36
C PRO A 124 15.90 -4.92 9.03
N THR A 125 16.74 -5.62 8.26
CA THR A 125 18.02 -6.17 8.74
C THR A 125 19.16 -5.71 7.84
N GLU A 126 20.35 -5.62 8.42
CA GLU A 126 21.55 -5.28 7.64
C GLU A 126 21.88 -6.39 6.63
N GLY A 127 22.15 -6.03 5.38
CA GLY A 127 22.47 -6.99 4.33
C GLY A 127 21.25 -7.77 3.79
N GLU A 128 20.05 -7.28 3.99
CA GLU A 128 18.83 -7.91 3.45
C GLU A 128 18.90 -8.02 1.92
N THR A 129 18.43 -9.13 1.38
CA THR A 129 18.38 -9.37 -0.07
C THR A 129 17.49 -8.33 -0.75
N THR A 130 18.01 -7.72 -1.82
CA THR A 130 17.24 -6.80 -2.67
C THR A 130 16.71 -7.55 -3.88
N TRP A 131 15.43 -7.47 -4.12
CA TRP A 131 14.71 -8.10 -5.22
C TRP A 131 14.51 -7.10 -6.36
N PRO A 132 14.80 -7.47 -7.62
CA PRO A 132 14.58 -6.59 -8.77
C PRO A 132 13.07 -6.36 -8.98
N GLN A 133 12.75 -5.34 -9.81
CA GLN A 133 11.38 -5.04 -10.22
C GLN A 133 10.44 -4.72 -9.03
N GLY A 134 10.86 -3.84 -8.13
CA GLY A 134 10.09 -3.45 -6.95
C GLY A 134 8.67 -2.97 -7.26
N ALA A 135 8.45 -2.27 -8.38
CA ALA A 135 7.12 -1.87 -8.82
C ALA A 135 6.21 -3.09 -9.09
N ALA A 136 6.72 -4.13 -9.76
CA ALA A 136 5.98 -5.37 -10.01
C ALA A 136 5.64 -6.09 -8.70
N LEU A 137 6.61 -6.19 -7.77
CA LEU A 137 6.41 -6.81 -6.47
C LEU A 137 5.37 -6.04 -5.62
N ARG A 138 5.34 -4.70 -5.69
CA ARG A 138 4.30 -3.90 -5.02
C ARG A 138 2.91 -4.23 -5.56
N TYR A 139 2.74 -4.27 -6.89
CA TYR A 139 1.46 -4.68 -7.48
C TYR A 139 1.07 -6.09 -7.08
N LEU A 140 2.03 -7.02 -7.04
CA LEU A 140 1.78 -8.40 -6.65
C LEU A 140 1.29 -8.49 -5.20
N LEU A 141 1.98 -7.83 -4.26
CA LEU A 141 1.61 -7.84 -2.84
C LEU A 141 0.27 -7.15 -2.60
N LEU A 142 0.05 -5.98 -3.21
CA LEU A 142 -1.24 -5.29 -3.13
C LEU A 142 -2.37 -6.11 -3.77
N GLY A 143 -2.09 -6.81 -4.87
CA GLY A 143 -3.02 -7.76 -5.49
C GLY A 143 -3.40 -8.90 -4.56
N ALA A 144 -2.43 -9.47 -3.85
CA ALA A 144 -2.65 -10.52 -2.86
C ALA A 144 -3.50 -10.01 -1.67
N MET A 145 -3.18 -8.84 -1.13
CA MET A 145 -3.97 -8.19 -0.08
C MET A 145 -5.42 -7.93 -0.54
N GLY A 146 -5.58 -7.37 -1.75
CA GLY A 146 -6.88 -7.10 -2.35
C GLY A 146 -7.68 -8.38 -2.60
N HIS A 147 -7.01 -9.46 -3.01
CA HIS A 147 -7.65 -10.76 -3.22
C HIS A 147 -8.19 -11.35 -1.92
N LEU A 148 -7.39 -11.37 -0.83
CA LEU A 148 -7.86 -11.84 0.47
C LEU A 148 -9.06 -11.02 0.95
N HIS A 149 -8.96 -9.71 0.82
CA HIS A 149 -10.04 -8.79 1.17
C HIS A 149 -11.33 -9.03 0.37
N ASP A 150 -11.24 -9.31 -0.93
CA ASP A 150 -12.40 -9.46 -1.80
C ASP A 150 -13.01 -10.86 -1.78
N SER A 151 -12.22 -11.88 -1.41
CA SER A 151 -12.60 -13.30 -1.45
C SER A 151 -13.11 -13.83 -0.10
N ILE A 152 -12.83 -13.14 1.01
CA ILE A 152 -13.19 -13.59 2.36
C ILE A 152 -14.24 -12.63 2.94
N GLU A 153 -15.45 -13.16 3.23
CA GLU A 153 -16.59 -12.33 3.63
C GLU A 153 -16.41 -11.62 4.98
N ARG A 154 -15.77 -12.27 5.95
CA ARG A 154 -15.62 -11.77 7.32
C ARG A 154 -14.16 -11.76 7.76
N ILE A 155 -13.33 -11.08 6.96
CA ILE A 155 -11.92 -10.92 7.30
C ILE A 155 -11.76 -9.95 8.49
N GLY A 156 -10.97 -10.34 9.49
CA GLY A 156 -10.63 -9.53 10.66
C GLY A 156 -9.19 -9.05 10.63
N ALA A 157 -8.26 -9.88 10.14
CA ALA A 157 -6.86 -9.49 10.01
C ALA A 157 -6.19 -10.17 8.81
N ILE A 158 -5.10 -9.56 8.33
CA ILE A 158 -4.14 -10.14 7.39
C ILE A 158 -2.77 -10.09 8.07
N ALA A 159 -2.22 -11.28 8.34
CA ALA A 159 -0.89 -11.43 8.90
C ALA A 159 0.14 -11.66 7.78
N PHE A 160 1.27 -10.98 7.87
CA PHE A 160 2.40 -11.09 6.96
C PHE A 160 3.55 -11.77 7.68
N ALA A 161 4.10 -12.82 7.12
CA ALA A 161 5.24 -13.55 7.66
C ALA A 161 6.22 -13.95 6.55
N PRO A 162 7.53 -14.10 6.86
CA PRO A 162 8.48 -14.63 5.88
C PRO A 162 8.16 -16.10 5.55
N GLU A 163 8.37 -16.49 4.31
CA GLU A 163 8.26 -17.88 3.85
C GLU A 163 9.58 -18.29 3.20
N GLY A 164 10.41 -18.98 3.96
CA GLY A 164 11.76 -19.31 3.52
C GLY A 164 12.65 -18.08 3.30
N ALA A 165 13.65 -18.22 2.42
CA ALA A 165 14.62 -17.17 2.12
C ALA A 165 14.04 -16.09 1.20
N ASP A 166 13.19 -16.48 0.25
CA ASP A 166 12.75 -15.70 -0.90
C ASP A 166 11.21 -15.58 -1.04
N GLY A 167 10.49 -15.97 -0.01
CA GLY A 167 9.04 -15.96 -0.01
C GLY A 167 8.43 -15.02 1.02
N LEU A 168 7.14 -14.72 0.80
CA LEU A 168 6.28 -14.00 1.70
C LEU A 168 4.94 -14.73 1.82
N ARG A 169 4.48 -14.94 3.05
CA ARG A 169 3.21 -15.57 3.37
C ARG A 169 2.24 -14.53 3.92
N LEU A 170 1.05 -14.51 3.36
CA LEU A 170 -0.10 -13.76 3.86
C LEU A 170 -1.14 -14.75 4.38
N THR A 171 -1.61 -14.56 5.60
CA THR A 171 -2.66 -15.39 6.21
C THR A 171 -3.81 -14.50 6.61
N ALA A 172 -4.99 -14.77 6.09
CA ALA A 172 -6.19 -14.08 6.53
C ALA A 172 -6.81 -14.82 7.72
N SER A 173 -7.25 -14.08 8.71
CA SER A 173 -8.02 -14.60 9.84
C SER A 173 -9.41 -13.96 9.88
N PRO A 174 -10.44 -14.76 10.28
CA PRO A 174 -11.79 -14.24 10.40
C PRO A 174 -11.87 -13.24 11.56
N ARG A 175 -12.84 -12.31 11.46
CA ARG A 175 -13.17 -11.42 12.57
C ARG A 175 -13.72 -12.22 13.72
N ALA A 176 -13.19 -12.01 14.93
CA ALA A 176 -13.78 -12.58 16.15
C ALA A 176 -15.22 -12.08 16.28
N GLU A 177 -16.17 -13.00 16.51
CA GLU A 177 -17.56 -12.64 16.78
C GLU A 177 -17.62 -11.89 18.11
N LEU A 178 -17.81 -10.57 18.05
CA LEU A 178 -18.27 -9.83 19.21
C LEU A 178 -19.74 -10.19 19.41
N ALA A 179 -20.07 -10.69 20.62
CA ALA A 179 -21.40 -11.18 21.00
C ALA A 179 -22.53 -10.12 21.00
N SER A 180 -22.33 -8.98 20.37
CA SER A 180 -23.31 -7.91 20.20
C SER A 180 -23.15 -7.26 18.84
N GLN A 181 -23.71 -7.90 17.82
CA GLN A 181 -23.83 -7.28 16.50
C GLN A 181 -25.11 -6.44 16.45
N ASP A 182 -24.94 -5.13 16.39
CA ASP A 182 -25.98 -4.25 15.85
C ASP A 182 -26.04 -4.58 14.34
N PRO A 183 -27.18 -5.10 13.82
CA PRO A 183 -27.31 -5.45 12.39
C PRO A 183 -27.20 -4.21 11.47
N ALA A 184 -27.14 -3.01 12.03
CA ALA A 184 -26.87 -1.78 11.29
C ALA A 184 -25.42 -1.60 10.83
N THR A 185 -24.46 -2.38 11.36
CA THR A 185 -23.03 -2.28 11.00
C THR A 185 -22.65 -3.16 9.80
N ASP A 186 -23.56 -4.01 9.35
CA ASP A 186 -23.41 -4.78 8.09
C ASP A 186 -23.76 -3.90 6.85
N LEU A 187 -23.74 -2.58 7.04
CA LEU A 187 -24.03 -1.59 6.03
C LEU A 187 -23.00 -1.64 4.91
N HIS A 188 -23.36 -2.43 3.90
CA HIS A 188 -23.02 -2.18 2.50
C HIS A 188 -21.52 -2.12 2.17
N ARG A 189 -20.91 -3.30 2.14
CA ARG A 189 -19.85 -3.51 1.16
C ARG A 189 -20.51 -3.30 -0.20
N ALA A 190 -20.43 -2.07 -0.73
CA ALA A 190 -20.92 -1.78 -2.07
C ALA A 190 -20.34 -2.85 -3.01
N PRO A 191 -21.13 -3.47 -3.90
CA PRO A 191 -20.61 -4.44 -4.84
C PRO A 191 -19.47 -3.78 -5.59
N ARG A 192 -18.24 -4.27 -5.40
CA ARG A 192 -17.09 -3.74 -6.11
C ARG A 192 -17.21 -4.16 -7.56
N ALA A 193 -17.18 -3.19 -8.45
CA ALA A 193 -17.28 -3.44 -9.89
C ALA A 193 -16.17 -4.38 -10.39
N LEU A 194 -14.99 -4.39 -9.73
CA LEU A 194 -13.83 -5.22 -10.08
C LEU A 194 -13.25 -5.88 -8.82
N ALA A 195 -13.82 -7.05 -8.44
CA ALA A 195 -13.24 -7.87 -7.39
C ALA A 195 -11.95 -8.56 -7.89
N ILE A 196 -10.93 -8.61 -7.05
CA ILE A 196 -9.68 -9.34 -7.32
C ILE A 196 -9.88 -10.79 -6.89
N ASP A 197 -10.51 -11.59 -7.76
CA ASP A 197 -10.69 -13.01 -7.56
C ASP A 197 -9.41 -13.81 -7.86
N THR A 198 -9.48 -15.14 -7.74
CA THR A 198 -8.32 -16.02 -8.02
C THR A 198 -7.83 -15.90 -9.46
N VAL A 199 -8.73 -15.70 -10.44
CA VAL A 199 -8.35 -15.55 -11.86
C VAL A 199 -7.64 -14.22 -12.09
N ALA A 200 -8.14 -13.17 -11.48
CA ALA A 200 -7.55 -11.83 -11.54
C ALA A 200 -6.14 -11.80 -10.90
N LEU A 201 -5.99 -12.39 -9.70
CA LEU A 201 -4.70 -12.47 -9.03
C LEU A 201 -3.70 -13.32 -9.83
N GLN A 202 -4.10 -14.48 -10.33
CA GLN A 202 -3.22 -15.32 -11.14
C GLN A 202 -2.83 -14.63 -12.46
N SER A 203 -3.76 -13.94 -13.11
CA SER A 203 -3.46 -13.18 -14.33
C SER A 203 -2.48 -12.05 -14.08
N LEU A 204 -2.58 -11.38 -12.93
CA LEU A 204 -1.63 -10.36 -12.51
C LEU A 204 -0.25 -10.97 -12.26
N ALA A 205 -0.16 -12.07 -11.51
CA ALA A 205 1.09 -12.75 -11.21
C ALA A 205 1.79 -13.24 -12.48
N ASP A 206 1.07 -13.90 -13.38
CA ASP A 206 1.58 -14.38 -14.68
C ASP A 206 2.12 -13.22 -15.55
N ASP A 207 1.40 -12.09 -15.60
CA ASP A 207 1.80 -10.92 -16.40
C ASP A 207 3.04 -10.22 -15.81
N LEU A 208 3.20 -10.27 -14.49
CA LEU A 208 4.37 -9.72 -13.79
C LEU A 208 5.56 -10.68 -13.75
N GLY A 209 5.39 -11.96 -14.13
CA GLY A 209 6.44 -12.99 -14.11
C GLY A 209 6.75 -13.56 -12.72
N TYR A 210 5.75 -13.61 -11.82
CA TYR A 210 5.89 -14.12 -10.46
C TYR A 210 4.95 -15.29 -10.17
N ALA A 211 5.31 -16.10 -9.16
CA ALA A 211 4.50 -17.21 -8.71
C ALA A 211 3.69 -16.85 -7.46
N VAL A 212 2.39 -17.16 -7.50
CA VAL A 212 1.47 -17.05 -6.35
C VAL A 212 0.78 -18.39 -6.17
N THR A 213 0.77 -18.90 -4.93
CA THR A 213 0.01 -20.10 -4.58
C THR A 213 -0.97 -19.78 -3.47
N ARG A 214 -2.16 -20.40 -3.53
CA ARG A 214 -3.21 -20.25 -2.53
C ARG A 214 -3.59 -21.60 -1.93
N GLU A 215 -3.66 -21.66 -0.60
CA GLU A 215 -4.18 -22.78 0.15
C GLU A 215 -5.16 -22.27 1.22
N GLY A 216 -6.45 -22.37 0.96
CA GLY A 216 -7.49 -21.82 1.84
C GLY A 216 -7.34 -20.29 1.97
N ASP A 217 -7.10 -19.84 3.21
CA ASP A 217 -6.94 -18.43 3.57
C ASP A 217 -5.46 -17.97 3.60
N VAL A 218 -4.55 -18.81 3.08
CA VAL A 218 -3.12 -18.54 3.00
C VAL A 218 -2.71 -18.30 1.56
N LEU A 219 -2.01 -17.21 1.32
CA LEU A 219 -1.31 -16.91 0.06
C LEU A 219 0.21 -16.96 0.30
N ARG A 220 0.92 -17.56 -0.65
CA ARG A 220 2.38 -17.55 -0.69
C ARG A 220 2.84 -16.90 -1.98
N LEU A 221 3.72 -15.92 -1.84
CA LEU A 221 4.35 -15.18 -2.92
C LEU A 221 5.83 -15.55 -2.97
N LEU A 222 6.36 -15.86 -4.15
CA LEU A 222 7.81 -15.92 -4.38
C LEU A 222 8.28 -14.57 -4.91
N LEU A 223 9.30 -13.99 -4.29
CA LEU A 223 9.86 -12.68 -4.63
C LEU A 223 10.90 -12.79 -5.76
N GLY A 224 11.48 -13.98 -5.97
CA GLY A 224 12.26 -14.28 -7.16
C GLY A 224 11.36 -14.41 -8.38
N ALA A 225 11.81 -13.89 -9.54
CA ALA A 225 11.10 -14.11 -10.81
C ALA A 225 11.04 -15.62 -11.13
N ALA A 226 9.89 -16.05 -11.69
CA ALA A 226 9.65 -17.45 -12.07
C ALA A 226 10.44 -17.87 -13.29
#